data_3a38391a4362d224f3bd8b99e2b1dfb0
#
_entry.id   3a38391a4362d224f3bd8b99e2b1dfb0
#
_cell.length_a   1.000
_cell.length_b   1.000
_cell.length_c   1.000
_cell.angle_alpha   90.00
_cell.angle_beta   90.00
_cell.angle_gamma   90.00
#
_symmetry.space_group_name_H-M   'P 1'
#
loop_
_entity.id
_entity.type
_entity.pdbx_description
1 polymer ?
#
loop_
_entity_poly.entity_id
_entity_poly.type
_entity_poly.pdbx_seq_one_letter_code
_entity_poly.pdbx_strand_id
1 'polypeptide(L)'
;DLFPDPSPETVAGECARFAGIPRLLTVRSAAEGGGWRGSDGERLACILAGLPHVEAVDIELSSETILTRVVDTARAAGKTVIGSFHDFAKTPDTPALAAVAKAADRAGVDILKIAATCNTAEDLRRLASFTLSRAPRPVAVMGMGPAGMPSRIFFPSLGSLLTYTFLGEPSAPGQLNCRDTVKYINLFYGSPASPEGGGHGHT
;
A
#
# COMPACT_ATOMS: atom_id res chain seq x y z
N ASP A 1 3.77 -10.73 -8.58
CA ASP A 1 2.67 -11.27 -9.38
C ASP A 1 2.73 -10.83 -10.85
N LEU A 2 3.42 -9.73 -11.15
CA LEU A 2 3.61 -9.25 -12.53
C LEU A 2 4.74 -9.99 -13.26
N PHE A 3 5.59 -10.71 -12.53
CA PHE A 3 6.76 -11.38 -13.08
C PHE A 3 6.62 -12.90 -12.86
N PRO A 4 6.61 -13.70 -13.94
CA PRO A 4 6.44 -15.15 -13.82
C PRO A 4 7.60 -15.83 -13.09
N ASP A 5 8.79 -15.24 -13.11
CA ASP A 5 10.00 -15.76 -12.45
C ASP A 5 10.81 -14.59 -11.84
N PRO A 6 10.43 -14.09 -10.65
CA PRO A 6 11.09 -12.95 -10.02
C PRO A 6 12.45 -13.36 -9.43
N SER A 7 13.53 -13.02 -10.14
CA SER A 7 14.89 -13.03 -9.59
C SER A 7 15.28 -11.63 -9.08
N PRO A 8 16.32 -11.51 -8.24
CA PRO A 8 16.84 -10.21 -7.83
C PRO A 8 17.17 -9.30 -9.01
N GLU A 9 17.77 -9.83 -10.07
CA GLU A 9 18.14 -9.10 -11.28
C GLU A 9 16.91 -8.64 -12.05
N THR A 10 15.90 -9.51 -12.21
CA THR A 10 14.63 -9.17 -12.86
C THR A 10 13.91 -8.05 -12.11
N VAL A 11 13.82 -8.16 -10.79
CA VAL A 11 13.16 -7.14 -9.95
C VAL A 11 13.88 -5.81 -10.03
N ALA A 12 15.21 -5.79 -9.92
CA ALA A 12 16.00 -4.56 -10.04
C ALA A 12 15.84 -3.90 -11.41
N GLY A 13 15.93 -4.71 -12.50
CA GLY A 13 15.78 -4.23 -13.87
C GLY A 13 14.41 -3.63 -14.14
N GLU A 14 13.33 -4.30 -13.71
CA GLU A 14 11.97 -3.79 -13.89
C GLU A 14 11.71 -2.54 -13.06
N CYS A 15 12.17 -2.48 -11.81
CA CYS A 15 12.08 -1.25 -11.02
C CYS A 15 12.81 -0.08 -11.69
N ALA A 16 13.95 -0.30 -12.31
CA ALA A 16 14.73 0.74 -12.99
C ALA A 16 14.04 1.28 -14.27
N ARG A 17 13.24 0.45 -14.97
CA ARG A 17 12.54 0.84 -16.22
C ARG A 17 11.54 1.98 -16.03
N PHE A 18 10.98 2.15 -14.85
CA PHE A 18 9.97 3.17 -14.55
C PHE A 18 10.59 4.43 -13.91
N ALA A 19 11.84 4.75 -14.25
CA ALA A 19 12.47 5.99 -13.77
C ALA A 19 11.63 7.23 -14.13
N GLY A 20 11.55 8.20 -13.19
CA GLY A 20 10.81 9.43 -13.38
C GLY A 20 9.40 9.45 -12.80
N ILE A 21 8.87 8.32 -12.32
CA ILE A 21 7.64 8.26 -11.52
C ILE A 21 7.93 7.60 -10.17
N PRO A 22 7.25 8.01 -9.07
CA PRO A 22 7.39 7.35 -7.78
C PRO A 22 6.99 5.87 -7.86
N ARG A 23 7.82 4.99 -7.31
CA ARG A 23 7.64 3.54 -7.38
C ARG A 23 7.53 2.94 -5.99
N LEU A 24 6.58 2.02 -5.82
CA LEU A 24 6.40 1.20 -4.64
C LEU A 24 6.67 -0.26 -5.01
N LEU A 25 7.75 -0.82 -4.45
CA LEU A 25 8.07 -2.22 -4.62
C LEU A 25 7.27 -3.09 -3.66
N THR A 26 6.60 -4.11 -4.19
CA THR A 26 5.93 -5.14 -3.41
C THR A 26 6.28 -6.52 -3.96
N VAL A 27 6.83 -7.39 -3.12
CA VAL A 27 6.96 -8.83 -3.38
C VAL A 27 6.04 -9.55 -2.39
N ARG A 28 4.76 -9.67 -2.75
CA ARG A 28 3.69 -10.15 -1.87
C ARG A 28 3.78 -11.66 -1.67
N SER A 29 3.75 -12.10 -0.39
CA SER A 29 3.69 -13.52 -0.05
C SER A 29 2.36 -14.16 -0.46
N ALA A 30 2.39 -15.45 -0.80
CA ALA A 30 1.16 -16.19 -1.11
C ALA A 30 0.20 -16.28 0.07
N ALA A 31 0.70 -16.22 1.30
CA ALA A 31 -0.11 -16.22 2.52
C ALA A 31 -1.01 -14.98 2.64
N GLU A 32 -0.61 -13.86 2.02
CA GLU A 32 -1.40 -12.62 1.98
C GLU A 32 -1.82 -12.24 0.53
N GLY A 33 -2.16 -13.26 -0.27
CA GLY A 33 -2.79 -13.08 -1.58
C GLY A 33 -1.84 -12.77 -2.72
N GLY A 34 -0.52 -12.89 -2.53
CA GLY A 34 0.46 -12.67 -3.57
C GLY A 34 0.86 -13.92 -4.35
N GLY A 35 1.81 -13.75 -5.27
CA GLY A 35 2.37 -14.83 -6.08
C GLY A 35 3.62 -15.49 -5.50
N TRP A 36 4.27 -14.88 -4.51
CA TRP A 36 5.54 -15.38 -3.98
C TRP A 36 5.37 -16.68 -3.21
N ARG A 37 6.07 -17.74 -3.65
CA ARG A 37 6.04 -19.09 -3.05
C ARG A 37 7.43 -19.61 -2.67
N GLY A 38 8.50 -18.83 -2.93
CA GLY A 38 9.86 -19.14 -2.53
C GLY A 38 10.13 -18.91 -1.05
N SER A 39 11.37 -19.10 -0.64
CA SER A 39 11.81 -18.84 0.73
C SER A 39 11.82 -17.34 1.05
N ASP A 40 11.78 -17.01 2.34
CA ASP A 40 11.94 -15.63 2.82
C ASP A 40 13.33 -15.06 2.47
N GLY A 41 14.37 -15.90 2.44
CA GLY A 41 15.71 -15.46 2.05
C GLY A 41 15.79 -15.00 0.60
N GLU A 42 15.20 -15.75 -0.33
CA GLU A 42 15.11 -15.36 -1.75
C GLU A 42 14.23 -14.12 -1.93
N ARG A 43 13.12 -14.06 -1.19
CA ARG A 43 12.24 -12.90 -1.20
C ARG A 43 12.95 -11.63 -0.72
N LEU A 44 13.70 -11.74 0.35
CA LEU A 44 14.54 -10.65 0.85
C LEU A 44 15.55 -10.19 -0.20
N ALA A 45 16.22 -11.13 -0.89
CA ALA A 45 17.17 -10.80 -1.94
C ALA A 45 16.52 -10.01 -3.08
N CYS A 46 15.30 -10.38 -3.52
CA CYS A 46 14.52 -9.65 -4.51
C CYS A 46 14.17 -8.22 -4.02
N ILE A 47 13.69 -8.09 -2.78
CA ILE A 47 13.35 -6.78 -2.20
C ILE A 47 14.59 -5.88 -2.13
N LEU A 48 15.72 -6.40 -1.63
CA LEU A 48 16.95 -5.62 -1.48
C LEU A 48 17.54 -5.21 -2.83
N ALA A 49 17.44 -6.06 -3.85
CA ALA A 49 17.91 -5.73 -5.20
C ALA A 49 17.09 -4.61 -5.86
N GLY A 50 15.77 -4.59 -5.64
CA GLY A 50 14.89 -3.54 -6.17
C GLY A 50 14.93 -2.22 -5.39
N LEU A 51 15.33 -2.26 -4.11
CA LEU A 51 15.26 -1.13 -3.19
C LEU A 51 15.96 0.15 -3.68
N PRO A 52 17.15 0.12 -4.33
CA PRO A 52 17.80 1.33 -4.86
C PRO A 52 16.99 2.07 -5.92
N HIS A 53 16.08 1.36 -6.60
CA HIS A 53 15.34 1.84 -7.76
C HIS A 53 13.91 2.31 -7.44
N VAL A 54 13.52 2.33 -6.16
CA VAL A 54 12.15 2.68 -5.76
C VAL A 54 12.15 3.72 -4.65
N GLU A 55 11.03 4.40 -4.44
CA GLU A 55 10.85 5.38 -3.39
C GLU A 55 10.28 4.75 -2.11
N ALA A 56 9.56 3.63 -2.25
CA ALA A 56 8.97 2.92 -1.12
C ALA A 56 8.99 1.40 -1.31
N VAL A 57 8.88 0.67 -0.20
CA VAL A 57 8.73 -0.79 -0.18
C VAL A 57 7.55 -1.17 0.71
N ASP A 58 6.76 -2.17 0.27
CA ASP A 58 5.67 -2.76 1.04
C ASP A 58 6.09 -4.16 1.52
N ILE A 59 6.00 -4.40 2.82
CA ILE A 59 6.30 -5.67 3.46
C ILE A 59 5.19 -6.03 4.46
N GLU A 60 4.74 -7.28 4.47
CA GLU A 60 3.73 -7.73 5.42
C GLU A 60 4.28 -7.74 6.85
N LEU A 61 3.46 -7.30 7.79
CA LEU A 61 3.79 -7.38 9.22
C LEU A 61 3.94 -8.83 9.72
N SER A 62 3.34 -9.78 9.01
CA SER A 62 3.48 -11.23 9.26
C SER A 62 4.80 -11.83 8.79
N SER A 63 5.61 -11.12 8.01
CA SER A 63 6.91 -11.58 7.48
C SER A 63 8.03 -11.42 8.52
N GLU A 64 7.82 -11.96 9.73
CA GLU A 64 8.68 -11.74 10.92
C GLU A 64 10.16 -12.01 10.67
N THR A 65 10.47 -13.02 9.86
CA THR A 65 11.85 -13.46 9.56
C THR A 65 12.67 -12.41 8.80
N ILE A 66 12.02 -11.57 7.96
CA ILE A 66 12.69 -10.59 7.09
C ILE A 66 12.27 -9.15 7.37
N LEU A 67 11.18 -8.93 8.12
CA LEU A 67 10.59 -7.61 8.36
C LEU A 67 11.61 -6.61 8.89
N THR A 68 12.31 -6.94 9.97
CA THR A 68 13.31 -6.05 10.58
C THR A 68 14.41 -5.71 9.58
N ARG A 69 14.90 -6.71 8.82
CA ARG A 69 15.96 -6.47 7.84
C ARG A 69 15.52 -5.54 6.71
N VAL A 70 14.29 -5.70 6.22
CA VAL A 70 13.71 -4.82 5.18
C VAL A 70 13.58 -3.40 5.73
N VAL A 71 12.98 -3.23 6.92
CA VAL A 71 12.80 -1.92 7.57
C VAL A 71 14.12 -1.20 7.76
N ASP A 72 15.11 -1.86 8.35
CA ASP A 72 16.40 -1.24 8.64
C ASP A 72 17.16 -0.85 7.37
N THR A 73 17.15 -1.73 6.35
CA THR A 73 17.85 -1.46 5.09
C THR A 73 17.15 -0.34 4.31
N ALA A 74 15.82 -0.34 4.25
CA ALA A 74 15.05 0.71 3.58
C ALA A 74 15.26 2.07 4.27
N ARG A 75 15.22 2.10 5.60
CA ARG A 75 15.48 3.33 6.38
C ARG A 75 16.89 3.86 6.15
N ALA A 76 17.90 2.99 6.17
CA ALA A 76 19.29 3.39 5.89
C ALA A 76 19.47 3.96 4.47
N ALA A 77 18.63 3.51 3.53
CA ALA A 77 18.60 4.01 2.15
C ALA A 77 17.66 5.23 1.95
N GLY A 78 17.05 5.75 3.01
CA GLY A 78 16.11 6.88 2.94
C GLY A 78 14.80 6.56 2.21
N LYS A 79 14.37 5.28 2.23
CA LYS A 79 13.13 4.83 1.56
C LYS A 79 11.99 4.71 2.56
N THR A 80 10.77 4.96 2.08
CA THR A 80 9.54 4.78 2.86
C THR A 80 9.17 3.30 2.99
N VAL A 81 8.83 2.87 4.19
CA VAL A 81 8.37 1.49 4.45
C VAL A 81 6.88 1.48 4.75
N ILE A 82 6.13 0.71 3.97
CA ILE A 82 4.74 0.39 4.21
C ILE A 82 4.68 -0.99 4.87
N GLY A 83 4.24 -1.04 6.13
CA GLY A 83 3.94 -2.30 6.81
C GLY A 83 2.50 -2.70 6.53
N SER A 84 2.29 -3.80 5.84
CA SER A 84 0.96 -4.19 5.38
C SER A 84 0.37 -5.38 6.12
N PHE A 85 -0.96 -5.41 6.15
CA PHE A 85 -1.79 -6.50 6.66
C PHE A 85 -2.97 -6.72 5.70
N HIS A 86 -3.23 -7.97 5.33
CA HIS A 86 -4.34 -8.36 4.45
C HIS A 86 -5.18 -9.46 5.07
N ASP A 87 -6.52 -9.30 5.04
CA ASP A 87 -7.47 -10.35 5.39
C ASP A 87 -8.52 -10.48 4.28
N PHE A 88 -8.41 -11.54 3.49
CA PHE A 88 -9.31 -11.79 2.36
C PHE A 88 -10.64 -12.43 2.77
N ALA A 89 -10.79 -12.86 4.02
CA ALA A 89 -12.00 -13.51 4.50
C ALA A 89 -12.97 -12.53 5.17
N LYS A 90 -12.43 -11.60 5.97
CA LYS A 90 -13.24 -10.72 6.82
C LYS A 90 -12.50 -9.43 7.20
N THR A 91 -13.23 -8.50 7.78
CA THR A 91 -12.66 -7.37 8.53
C THR A 91 -12.44 -7.80 9.99
N PRO A 92 -11.20 -7.71 10.50
CA PRO A 92 -10.92 -8.00 11.91
C PRO A 92 -11.74 -7.12 12.86
N ASP A 93 -11.96 -7.59 14.08
CA ASP A 93 -12.59 -6.78 15.12
C ASP A 93 -11.67 -5.65 15.62
N THR A 94 -12.20 -4.74 16.39
CA THR A 94 -11.46 -3.56 16.88
C THR A 94 -10.21 -3.93 17.69
N PRO A 95 -10.24 -4.93 18.61
CA PRO A 95 -9.04 -5.36 19.31
C PRO A 95 -7.96 -5.92 18.38
N ALA A 96 -8.34 -6.72 17.37
CA ALA A 96 -7.41 -7.27 16.40
C ALA A 96 -6.78 -6.18 15.52
N LEU A 97 -7.57 -5.21 15.03
CA LEU A 97 -7.04 -4.03 14.32
C LEU A 97 -6.06 -3.22 15.20
N ALA A 98 -6.37 -3.06 16.48
CA ALA A 98 -5.46 -2.39 17.42
C ALA A 98 -4.16 -3.19 17.63
N ALA A 99 -4.22 -4.52 17.62
CA ALA A 99 -3.03 -5.37 17.70
C ALA A 99 -2.15 -5.24 16.45
N VAL A 100 -2.74 -5.21 15.26
CA VAL A 100 -2.03 -4.93 13.99
C VAL A 100 -1.35 -3.56 14.05
N ALA A 101 -2.05 -2.54 14.53
CA ALA A 101 -1.48 -1.20 14.68
C ALA A 101 -0.26 -1.18 15.62
N LYS A 102 -0.35 -1.87 16.77
CA LYS A 102 0.78 -2.01 17.70
C LYS A 102 1.95 -2.78 17.08
N ALA A 103 1.68 -3.78 16.25
CA ALA A 103 2.73 -4.51 15.54
C ALA A 103 3.47 -3.59 14.54
N ALA A 104 2.74 -2.79 13.77
CA ALA A 104 3.32 -1.80 12.86
C ALA A 104 4.18 -0.76 13.62
N ASP A 105 3.68 -0.26 14.75
CA ASP A 105 4.39 0.71 15.59
C ASP A 105 5.70 0.10 16.15
N ARG A 106 5.68 -1.17 16.58
CA ARG A 106 6.89 -1.88 17.04
C ARG A 106 7.89 -2.16 15.92
N ALA A 107 7.40 -2.51 14.74
CA ALA A 107 8.25 -2.73 13.57
C ALA A 107 8.89 -1.43 13.05
N GLY A 108 8.34 -0.28 13.44
CA GLY A 108 8.86 1.02 13.04
C GLY A 108 8.62 1.35 11.57
N VAL A 109 7.56 0.82 10.97
CA VAL A 109 7.17 1.17 9.60
C VAL A 109 6.63 2.59 9.53
N ASP A 110 6.79 3.25 8.38
CA ASP A 110 6.37 4.64 8.20
C ASP A 110 4.86 4.75 7.99
N ILE A 111 4.28 3.82 7.25
CA ILE A 111 2.85 3.78 6.93
C ILE A 111 2.30 2.40 7.27
N LEU A 112 1.22 2.33 8.05
CA LEU A 112 0.46 1.11 8.22
C LEU A 112 -0.57 0.97 7.10
N LYS A 113 -0.51 -0.13 6.34
CA LYS A 113 -1.52 -0.46 5.33
C LYS A 113 -2.40 -1.61 5.82
N ILE A 114 -3.72 -1.43 5.71
CA ILE A 114 -4.72 -2.48 5.97
C ILE A 114 -5.61 -2.65 4.74
N ALA A 115 -5.72 -3.88 4.25
CA ALA A 115 -6.71 -4.27 3.26
C ALA A 115 -7.50 -5.47 3.79
N ALA A 116 -8.79 -5.29 4.07
CA ALA A 116 -9.61 -6.32 4.67
C ALA A 116 -10.97 -6.44 3.96
N THR A 117 -11.48 -7.67 3.85
CA THR A 117 -12.78 -7.89 3.20
C THR A 117 -13.92 -7.38 4.08
N CYS A 118 -14.73 -6.48 3.53
CA CYS A 118 -15.96 -6.03 4.13
C CYS A 118 -17.11 -6.93 3.64
N ASN A 119 -17.65 -7.75 4.53
CA ASN A 119 -18.83 -8.58 4.25
C ASN A 119 -20.13 -7.80 4.54
N THR A 120 -20.05 -6.78 5.38
CA THR A 120 -21.18 -5.96 5.80
C THR A 120 -20.82 -4.47 5.83
N ALA A 121 -21.87 -3.62 5.91
CA ALA A 121 -21.67 -2.18 6.13
C ALA A 121 -21.02 -1.88 7.49
N GLU A 122 -21.18 -2.77 8.50
CA GLU A 122 -20.55 -2.61 9.79
C GLU A 122 -19.03 -2.80 9.73
N ASP A 123 -18.57 -3.70 8.85
CA ASP A 123 -17.13 -3.87 8.59
C ASP A 123 -16.53 -2.59 8.00
N LEU A 124 -17.23 -1.96 7.06
CA LEU A 124 -16.80 -0.68 6.50
C LEU A 124 -16.74 0.43 7.56
N ARG A 125 -17.75 0.52 8.45
CA ARG A 125 -17.75 1.49 9.56
C ARG A 125 -16.59 1.24 10.52
N ARG A 126 -16.28 -0.03 10.81
CA ARG A 126 -15.14 -0.40 11.67
C ARG A 126 -13.81 0.06 11.08
N LEU A 127 -13.59 -0.17 9.78
CA LEU A 127 -12.40 0.33 9.09
C LEU A 127 -12.34 1.87 9.07
N ALA A 128 -13.47 2.55 8.87
CA ALA A 128 -13.55 4.01 8.92
C ALA A 128 -13.19 4.55 10.31
N SER A 129 -13.77 3.97 11.36
CA SER A 129 -13.45 4.32 12.75
C SER A 129 -11.98 4.06 13.09
N PHE A 130 -11.43 2.95 12.62
CA PHE A 130 -10.01 2.65 12.76
C PHE A 130 -9.15 3.71 12.08
N THR A 131 -9.46 4.08 10.82
CA THR A 131 -8.72 5.10 10.07
C THR A 131 -8.67 6.42 10.85
N LEU A 132 -9.82 6.91 11.32
CA LEU A 132 -9.90 8.13 12.13
C LEU A 132 -9.10 8.05 13.43
N SER A 133 -9.12 6.88 14.10
CA SER A 133 -8.42 6.68 15.37
C SER A 133 -6.90 6.69 15.26
N ARG A 134 -6.36 6.54 14.05
CA ARG A 134 -4.91 6.52 13.84
C ARG A 134 -4.27 7.89 13.74
N ALA A 135 -5.05 8.94 13.49
CA ALA A 135 -4.48 10.29 13.40
C ALA A 135 -3.65 10.65 14.66
N PRO A 136 -2.46 11.27 14.49
CA PRO A 136 -1.84 11.73 13.25
C PRO A 136 -0.91 10.67 12.57
N ARG A 137 -0.96 9.40 12.96
CA ARG A 137 -0.07 8.37 12.40
C ARG A 137 -0.48 8.00 10.97
N PRO A 138 0.49 7.91 10.02
CA PRO A 138 0.20 7.59 8.62
C PRO A 138 -0.43 6.20 8.45
N VAL A 139 -1.56 6.15 7.72
CA VAL A 139 -2.24 4.89 7.38
C VAL A 139 -2.72 4.88 5.93
N ALA A 140 -2.87 3.69 5.38
CA ALA A 140 -3.54 3.42 4.12
C ALA A 140 -4.54 2.27 4.35
N VAL A 141 -5.82 2.60 4.48
CA VAL A 141 -6.87 1.63 4.84
C VAL A 141 -7.86 1.48 3.70
N MET A 142 -8.17 0.25 3.35
CA MET A 142 -9.15 -0.04 2.30
C MET A 142 -9.96 -1.30 2.61
N GLY A 143 -11.25 -1.23 2.32
CA GLY A 143 -12.14 -2.38 2.29
C GLY A 143 -12.08 -3.09 0.94
N MET A 144 -12.04 -4.40 0.96
CA MET A 144 -12.19 -5.26 -0.21
C MET A 144 -13.64 -5.75 -0.34
N GLY A 145 -14.00 -6.23 -1.53
CA GLY A 145 -15.33 -6.68 -1.84
C GLY A 145 -16.35 -5.53 -2.07
N PRO A 146 -17.59 -5.86 -2.46
CA PRO A 146 -18.60 -4.86 -2.82
C PRO A 146 -18.93 -3.89 -1.68
N ALA A 147 -19.05 -4.39 -0.43
CA ALA A 147 -19.34 -3.55 0.73
C ALA A 147 -18.16 -2.65 1.11
N GLY A 148 -16.93 -3.03 0.74
CA GLY A 148 -15.70 -2.27 0.99
C GLY A 148 -15.39 -1.21 -0.07
N MET A 149 -15.97 -1.32 -1.26
CA MET A 149 -15.65 -0.44 -2.40
C MET A 149 -15.71 1.06 -2.07
N PRO A 150 -16.70 1.57 -1.30
CA PRO A 150 -16.76 3.00 -0.97
C PRO A 150 -15.51 3.52 -0.26
N SER A 151 -14.78 2.67 0.48
CA SER A 151 -13.56 3.08 1.18
C SER A 151 -12.51 3.68 0.25
N ARG A 152 -12.43 3.20 -0.99
CA ARG A 152 -11.41 3.61 -1.95
C ARG A 152 -11.52 5.08 -2.38
N ILE A 153 -12.72 5.63 -2.30
CA ILE A 153 -12.96 7.05 -2.61
C ILE A 153 -13.20 7.85 -1.33
N PHE A 154 -13.84 7.27 -0.32
CA PHE A 154 -14.22 8.02 0.89
C PHE A 154 -13.10 8.09 1.94
N PHE A 155 -12.29 7.04 2.14
CA PHE A 155 -11.28 7.02 3.22
C PHE A 155 -10.14 8.03 3.07
N PRO A 156 -9.78 8.54 1.88
CA PRO A 156 -8.90 9.70 1.81
C PRO A 156 -9.35 10.88 2.65
N SER A 157 -10.68 11.17 2.76
CA SER A 157 -11.21 12.21 3.63
C SER A 157 -11.09 11.91 5.12
N LEU A 158 -10.86 10.65 5.48
CA LEU A 158 -10.64 10.21 6.86
C LEU A 158 -9.15 10.13 7.23
N GLY A 159 -8.25 10.46 6.29
CA GLY A 159 -6.80 10.42 6.50
C GLY A 159 -6.09 9.19 5.96
N SER A 160 -6.76 8.33 5.16
CA SER A 160 -6.06 7.28 4.42
C SER A 160 -5.21 7.87 3.30
N LEU A 161 -3.90 7.64 3.34
CA LEU A 161 -2.94 8.29 2.45
C LEU A 161 -2.93 7.76 1.01
N LEU A 162 -3.32 6.51 0.83
CA LEU A 162 -3.23 5.83 -0.46
C LEU A 162 -4.54 5.12 -0.79
N THR A 163 -4.91 5.19 -2.06
CA THR A 163 -5.90 4.29 -2.64
C THR A 163 -5.25 3.50 -3.78
N TYR A 164 -5.61 2.23 -3.91
CA TYR A 164 -5.03 1.33 -4.91
C TYR A 164 -6.02 1.11 -6.04
N THR A 165 -5.54 1.22 -7.25
CA THR A 165 -6.28 1.05 -8.49
C THR A 165 -5.54 0.12 -9.43
N PHE A 166 -6.09 -0.21 -10.57
CA PHE A 166 -5.47 -1.05 -11.60
C PHE A 166 -5.53 -0.40 -12.99
N LEU A 167 -4.59 -0.78 -13.86
CA LEU A 167 -4.52 -0.34 -15.25
C LEU A 167 -4.96 -1.43 -16.24
N GLY A 168 -4.85 -2.69 -15.88
CA GLY A 168 -5.27 -3.84 -16.67
C GLY A 168 -6.38 -4.59 -15.94
N GLU A 169 -6.02 -5.71 -15.31
CA GLU A 169 -6.91 -6.53 -14.51
C GLU A 169 -6.83 -6.17 -13.02
N PRO A 170 -7.96 -6.24 -12.28
CA PRO A 170 -7.97 -5.96 -10.85
C PRO A 170 -7.14 -6.99 -10.06
N SER A 171 -6.33 -6.52 -9.14
CA SER A 171 -5.52 -7.37 -8.24
C SER A 171 -6.23 -7.71 -6.92
N ALA A 172 -7.39 -7.09 -6.65
CA ALA A 172 -8.18 -7.35 -5.45
C ALA A 172 -9.68 -7.07 -5.69
N PRO A 173 -10.60 -7.79 -5.02
CA PRO A 173 -12.04 -7.55 -5.15
C PRO A 173 -12.44 -6.11 -4.79
N GLY A 174 -13.33 -5.52 -5.58
CA GLY A 174 -13.83 -4.15 -5.36
C GLY A 174 -12.84 -3.04 -5.72
N GLN A 175 -11.77 -3.34 -6.44
CA GLN A 175 -10.90 -2.32 -7.01
C GLN A 175 -11.60 -1.58 -8.16
N LEU A 176 -11.41 -0.26 -8.20
CA LEU A 176 -11.79 0.58 -9.35
C LEU A 176 -10.60 0.69 -10.30
N ASN A 177 -10.87 0.84 -11.61
CA ASN A 177 -9.81 1.13 -12.56
C ASN A 177 -9.23 2.54 -12.33
N CYS A 178 -8.04 2.79 -12.87
CA CYS A 178 -7.33 4.05 -12.66
C CYS A 178 -8.14 5.27 -13.13
N ARG A 179 -8.78 5.19 -14.32
CA ARG A 179 -9.54 6.29 -14.90
C ARG A 179 -10.70 6.69 -14.00
N ASP A 180 -11.50 5.73 -13.55
CA ASP A 180 -12.65 6.00 -12.69
C ASP A 180 -12.21 6.48 -11.30
N THR A 181 -11.15 5.90 -10.75
CA THR A 181 -10.59 6.36 -9.47
C THR A 181 -10.18 7.82 -9.54
N VAL A 182 -9.39 8.23 -10.55
CA VAL A 182 -8.97 9.61 -10.75
C VAL A 182 -10.16 10.54 -10.96
N LYS A 183 -11.15 10.12 -11.77
CA LYS A 183 -12.38 10.87 -11.98
C LYS A 183 -13.12 11.17 -10.67
N TYR A 184 -13.32 10.15 -9.83
CA TYR A 184 -14.04 10.33 -8.57
C TYR A 184 -13.21 11.10 -7.54
N ILE A 185 -11.91 10.84 -7.42
CA ILE A 185 -11.03 11.63 -6.55
C ILE A 185 -11.08 13.12 -6.94
N ASN A 186 -10.96 13.44 -8.22
CA ASN A 186 -11.04 14.82 -8.67
C ASN A 186 -12.42 15.45 -8.46
N LEU A 187 -13.50 14.67 -8.59
CA LEU A 187 -14.86 15.14 -8.34
C LEU A 187 -15.09 15.50 -6.86
N PHE A 188 -14.58 14.69 -5.94
CA PHE A 188 -14.84 14.87 -4.50
C PHE A 188 -13.82 15.75 -3.79
N TYR A 189 -12.56 15.79 -4.26
CA TYR A 189 -11.46 16.48 -3.59
C TYR A 189 -10.83 17.60 -4.41
N GLY A 190 -11.29 17.81 -5.65
CA GLY A 190 -10.68 18.72 -6.61
C GLY A 190 -9.47 18.11 -7.32
N SER A 191 -9.13 18.63 -8.49
CA SER A 191 -7.89 18.27 -9.16
C SER A 191 -6.71 18.86 -8.38
N PRO A 192 -5.56 18.14 -8.27
CA PRO A 192 -4.35 18.77 -7.75
C PRO A 192 -4.06 20.04 -8.56
N ALA A 193 -3.76 21.14 -7.85
CA ALA A 193 -3.35 22.37 -8.51
C ALA A 193 -2.17 22.05 -9.43
N SER A 194 -2.29 22.37 -10.71
CA SER A 194 -1.14 22.33 -11.60
C SER A 194 -0.04 23.20 -10.98
N PRO A 195 1.23 22.77 -10.94
CA PRO A 195 2.30 23.66 -10.51
C PRO A 195 2.21 24.88 -11.40
N GLU A 196 1.86 26.02 -10.81
CA GLU A 196 1.76 27.28 -11.54
C GLU A 196 3.09 27.51 -12.24
N GLY A 197 3.05 27.55 -13.57
CA GLY A 197 4.17 28.00 -14.37
C GLY A 197 4.53 29.40 -13.90
N GLY A 198 5.74 29.59 -13.39
CA GLY A 198 6.22 30.87 -12.91
C GLY A 198 5.93 31.98 -13.93
N GLY A 199 4.89 32.74 -13.63
CA GLY A 199 4.54 33.92 -14.41
C GLY A 199 5.69 34.90 -14.33
N HIS A 200 6.40 35.09 -15.43
CA HIS A 200 7.30 36.21 -15.62
C HIS A 200 6.49 37.49 -15.48
N GLY A 201 6.76 38.22 -14.41
CA GLY A 201 6.36 39.59 -14.29
C GLY A 201 6.99 40.40 -15.44
N HIS A 202 6.17 41.06 -16.17
CA HIS A 202 6.59 42.22 -16.96
C HIS A 202 5.98 43.48 -16.35
N THR A 203 6.91 44.25 -15.82
CA THR A 203 6.93 45.74 -15.65
C THR A 203 5.60 46.44 -15.49
#